data_e1ae9838b5f1a55081576d32f365bf69
#
_entry.id   e1ae9838b5f1a55081576d32f365bf69
#
_cell.length_a   1.000
_cell.length_b   1.000
_cell.length_c   1.000
_cell.angle_alpha   90.00
_cell.angle_beta   90.00
_cell.angle_gamma   90.00
#
_symmetry.space_group_name_H-M   'P 1'
#
loop_
_entity.id
_entity.type
_entity.pdbx_description
1 polymer ?
#
loop_
_entity_poly.entity_id
_entity_poly.type
_entity_poly.pdbx_seq_one_letter_code
_entity_poly.pdbx_strand_id
1 'polypeptide(L)'
;GLTIDPHPKSKAKSAPEVILTADHAGGKFSENVYSTSGGLHGVGISVVNALSDFLCVEVAREKKLYSQTFSRGTAETNLLNKGDVNNRRGTSIRFHPDPEIFGKKARFKPNILFRMARSKAYLYKGVEIRWSCDPELVVDDQKTPTSEIFQYPNGLVDFLSKELSSRLIIGEQIFSGDVKANEHERIEGAIAWPDDNDDGFSSTYCNTIPTISGGSHESGLRAALMKSIRAYAELSGITKRVSQMTADDIMTGACVSLSVFMRDPQFQGQTKERLVSPEAS
;
A
#
# COMPACT_ATOMS: atom_id res chain seq x y z
N GLY A 1 8.63 9.09 -12.36
CA GLY A 1 9.89 9.40 -11.68
C GLY A 1 9.99 10.88 -11.35
N LEU A 2 10.97 11.25 -10.54
CA LEU A 2 11.23 12.66 -10.22
C LEU A 2 11.69 13.41 -11.48
N THR A 3 11.25 14.67 -11.64
CA THR A 3 11.84 15.60 -12.63
C THR A 3 13.16 16.13 -12.10
N ILE A 4 14.05 16.51 -13.00
CA ILE A 4 15.36 17.11 -12.71
C ILE A 4 15.34 18.65 -12.96
N ASP A 5 14.26 19.15 -13.54
CA ASP A 5 14.11 20.55 -13.90
C ASP A 5 14.09 21.45 -12.64
N PRO A 6 14.41 22.73 -12.76
CA PRO A 6 14.20 23.69 -11.69
C PRO A 6 12.75 23.67 -11.21
N HIS A 7 12.53 23.77 -9.91
CA HIS A 7 11.16 23.74 -9.37
C HIS A 7 10.42 25.04 -9.76
N PRO A 8 9.16 24.98 -10.26
CA PRO A 8 8.42 26.16 -10.73
C PRO A 8 8.33 27.30 -9.71
N LYS A 9 8.21 26.95 -8.43
CA LYS A 9 8.10 27.92 -7.33
C LYS A 9 9.46 28.35 -6.73
N SER A 10 10.58 27.72 -7.15
CA SER A 10 11.91 28.02 -6.62
C SER A 10 12.96 27.76 -7.70
N LYS A 11 13.18 28.75 -8.56
CA LYS A 11 14.15 28.65 -9.67
C LYS A 11 15.60 28.40 -9.26
N ALA A 12 15.94 28.62 -7.98
CA ALA A 12 17.28 28.40 -7.43
C ALA A 12 17.53 26.95 -6.98
N LYS A 13 16.48 26.13 -6.85
CA LYS A 13 16.55 24.76 -6.34
C LYS A 13 16.04 23.76 -7.38
N SER A 14 16.68 22.60 -7.44
CA SER A 14 16.20 21.47 -8.26
C SER A 14 14.88 20.93 -7.71
N ALA A 15 14.06 20.34 -8.57
CA ALA A 15 12.82 19.71 -8.09
C ALA A 15 13.06 18.59 -7.06
N PRO A 16 14.08 17.71 -7.18
CA PRO A 16 14.42 16.76 -6.12
C PRO A 16 14.74 17.44 -4.79
N GLU A 17 15.49 18.54 -4.80
CA GLU A 17 15.82 19.28 -3.57
C GLU A 17 14.56 19.82 -2.90
N VAL A 18 13.69 20.48 -3.64
CA VAL A 18 12.45 21.05 -3.08
C VAL A 18 11.55 19.94 -2.51
N ILE A 19 11.37 18.82 -3.25
CA ILE A 19 10.53 17.70 -2.81
C ILE A 19 11.06 17.03 -1.54
N LEU A 20 12.39 17.00 -1.38
CA LEU A 20 13.05 16.33 -0.25
C LEU A 20 13.27 17.25 0.96
N THR A 21 13.21 18.58 0.80
CA THR A 21 13.52 19.53 1.87
C THR A 21 12.36 20.45 2.27
N ALA A 22 11.29 20.48 1.47
CA ALA A 22 10.15 21.36 1.75
C ALA A 22 8.87 20.55 2.01
N ASP A 23 8.06 21.06 2.93
CA ASP A 23 6.73 20.53 3.19
C ASP A 23 5.77 20.92 2.07
N HIS A 24 4.81 20.06 1.78
CA HIS A 24 3.78 20.28 0.77
C HIS A 24 4.31 20.56 -0.66
N ALA A 25 5.52 20.09 -0.97
CA ALA A 25 6.17 20.33 -2.27
C ALA A 25 5.83 19.28 -3.36
N GLY A 26 5.00 18.28 -3.04
CA GLY A 26 4.66 17.20 -3.96
C GLY A 26 3.66 17.62 -5.06
N GLY A 27 3.77 17.03 -6.25
CA GLY A 27 2.83 17.25 -7.38
C GLY A 27 1.40 16.75 -7.15
N LYS A 28 1.11 16.17 -5.96
CA LYS A 28 -0.21 15.64 -5.58
C LYS A 28 -1.23 16.70 -5.16
N PHE A 29 -0.83 17.96 -5.09
CA PHE A 29 -1.71 19.11 -4.80
C PHE A 29 -2.42 19.68 -6.03
N SER A 30 -2.15 19.17 -7.24
CA SER A 30 -2.96 19.51 -8.41
C SER A 30 -4.12 18.51 -8.50
N GLU A 31 -5.33 18.98 -8.35
CA GLU A 31 -6.59 18.22 -8.33
C GLU A 31 -6.78 17.27 -9.52
N ASN A 32 -6.08 17.53 -10.63
CA ASN A 32 -6.25 16.79 -11.89
C ASN A 32 -5.29 15.60 -12.10
N VAL A 33 -4.29 15.37 -11.24
CA VAL A 33 -3.23 14.37 -11.51
C VAL A 33 -3.26 13.19 -10.55
N TYR A 34 -3.71 13.38 -9.31
CA TYR A 34 -3.71 12.33 -8.28
C TYR A 34 -4.96 12.45 -7.39
N SER A 35 -6.08 11.96 -7.88
CA SER A 35 -7.37 12.01 -7.18
C SER A 35 -7.49 11.03 -6.02
N THR A 36 -6.73 9.94 -6.03
CA THR A 36 -6.70 8.95 -4.95
C THR A 36 -5.25 8.61 -4.60
N SER A 37 -4.78 9.11 -3.48
CA SER A 37 -3.40 8.90 -3.02
C SER A 37 -3.36 8.58 -1.54
N GLY A 38 -2.55 7.61 -1.14
CA GLY A 38 -2.27 7.32 0.27
C GLY A 38 -1.53 8.46 1.00
N GLY A 39 -0.81 9.30 0.27
CA GLY A 39 -0.11 10.46 0.81
C GLY A 39 -0.93 11.73 0.65
N LEU A 40 -1.64 12.17 1.69
CA LEU A 40 -2.53 13.34 1.66
C LEU A 40 -1.78 14.67 1.86
N HIS A 41 -0.62 14.65 2.53
CA HIS A 41 0.05 15.87 3.00
C HIS A 41 1.33 16.22 2.24
N GLY A 42 1.84 15.37 1.35
CA GLY A 42 3.05 15.62 0.57
C GLY A 42 4.34 15.79 1.37
N VAL A 43 4.37 15.24 2.60
CA VAL A 43 5.51 15.38 3.53
C VAL A 43 6.27 14.07 3.75
N GLY A 44 5.83 12.95 3.18
CA GLY A 44 6.41 11.63 3.51
C GLY A 44 7.91 11.54 3.24
N ILE A 45 8.37 12.00 2.09
CA ILE A 45 9.80 11.88 1.71
C ILE A 45 10.66 12.97 2.38
N SER A 46 10.13 14.16 2.64
CA SER A 46 10.85 15.20 3.38
C SER A 46 11.04 14.78 4.84
N VAL A 47 10.06 14.13 5.44
CA VAL A 47 10.20 13.54 6.79
C VAL A 47 11.23 12.40 6.81
N VAL A 48 11.27 11.51 5.81
CA VAL A 48 12.33 10.49 5.71
C VAL A 48 13.70 11.14 5.64
N ASN A 49 13.87 12.21 4.85
CA ASN A 49 15.11 12.96 4.79
C ASN A 49 15.46 13.59 6.15
N ALA A 50 14.52 14.25 6.81
CA ALA A 50 14.75 14.89 8.11
C ALA A 50 15.17 13.89 9.20
N LEU A 51 14.68 12.65 9.13
CA LEU A 51 14.97 11.56 10.06
C LEU A 51 16.17 10.68 9.65
N SER A 52 16.94 11.11 8.65
CA SER A 52 18.08 10.35 8.12
C SER A 52 19.37 11.15 8.28
N ASP A 53 20.43 10.51 8.77
CA ASP A 53 21.77 11.08 8.77
C ASP A 53 22.41 11.05 7.37
N PHE A 54 21.88 10.18 6.50
CA PHE A 54 22.28 10.10 5.09
C PHE A 54 21.06 9.78 4.22
N LEU A 55 20.86 10.55 3.15
CA LEU A 55 19.94 10.20 2.07
C LEU A 55 20.58 10.56 0.72
N CYS A 56 20.49 9.65 -0.23
CA CYS A 56 20.91 9.87 -1.61
C CYS A 56 19.75 9.60 -2.56
N VAL A 57 19.48 10.54 -3.44
CA VAL A 57 18.56 10.37 -4.56
C VAL A 57 19.34 10.28 -5.86
N GLU A 58 19.03 9.30 -6.69
CA GLU A 58 19.50 9.19 -8.06
C GLU A 58 18.32 9.19 -9.03
N VAL A 59 18.43 9.97 -10.09
CA VAL A 59 17.43 10.05 -11.16
C VAL A 59 18.10 9.74 -12.48
N ALA A 60 17.70 8.62 -13.10
CA ALA A 60 18.09 8.27 -14.46
C ALA A 60 17.01 8.74 -15.45
N ARG A 61 17.32 9.75 -16.23
CA ARG A 61 16.43 10.37 -17.21
C ARG A 61 17.20 10.84 -18.42
N GLU A 62 16.64 10.65 -19.62
CA GLU A 62 17.22 11.13 -20.88
C GLU A 62 18.66 10.63 -21.09
N LYS A 63 18.91 9.35 -20.73
CA LYS A 63 20.21 8.68 -20.79
C LYS A 63 21.28 9.30 -19.88
N LYS A 64 20.93 10.14 -18.93
CA LYS A 64 21.85 10.74 -17.95
C LYS A 64 21.46 10.34 -16.54
N LEU A 65 22.45 10.20 -15.68
CA LEU A 65 22.30 9.94 -14.25
C LEU A 65 22.55 11.23 -13.47
N TYR A 66 21.60 11.62 -12.66
CA TYR A 66 21.72 12.74 -11.72
C TYR A 66 21.69 12.19 -10.31
N SER A 67 22.47 12.80 -9.42
CA SER A 67 22.52 12.41 -8.01
C SER A 67 22.62 13.63 -7.11
N GLN A 68 21.99 13.54 -5.94
CA GLN A 68 22.04 14.54 -4.88
C GLN A 68 22.02 13.86 -3.53
N THR A 69 22.81 14.37 -2.56
CA THR A 69 22.88 13.85 -1.20
C THR A 69 22.34 14.86 -0.19
N PHE A 70 21.80 14.29 0.89
CA PHE A 70 21.14 15.02 1.96
C PHE A 70 21.52 14.42 3.31
N SER A 71 21.47 15.24 4.35
CA SER A 71 21.58 14.83 5.75
C SER A 71 20.63 15.63 6.61
N ARG A 72 19.86 14.97 7.46
CA ARG A 72 18.98 15.59 8.46
C ARG A 72 18.09 16.70 7.87
N GLY A 73 17.50 16.44 6.71
CA GLY A 73 16.60 17.37 6.02
C GLY A 73 17.29 18.42 5.17
N THR A 74 18.62 18.49 5.16
CA THR A 74 19.39 19.52 4.45
C THR A 74 20.13 18.93 3.25
N ALA A 75 20.17 19.64 2.13
CA ALA A 75 20.97 19.24 0.98
C ALA A 75 22.47 19.46 1.29
N GLU A 76 23.28 18.42 1.13
CA GLU A 76 24.74 18.49 1.26
C GLU A 76 25.43 18.81 -0.07
N THR A 77 24.80 18.42 -1.18
CA THR A 77 25.32 18.69 -2.53
C THR A 77 24.26 19.33 -3.39
N ASN A 78 24.69 20.01 -4.45
CA ASN A 78 23.81 20.35 -5.55
C ASN A 78 23.44 19.08 -6.35
N LEU A 79 22.43 19.16 -7.22
CA LEU A 79 22.12 18.10 -8.17
C LEU A 79 23.25 17.95 -9.19
N LEU A 80 24.00 16.85 -9.11
CA LEU A 80 25.17 16.59 -9.92
C LEU A 80 24.82 15.64 -11.08
N ASN A 81 25.23 16.00 -12.28
CA ASN A 81 25.23 15.09 -13.42
C ASN A 81 26.42 14.11 -13.29
N LYS A 82 26.13 12.82 -13.15
CA LYS A 82 27.12 11.75 -12.98
C LYS A 82 27.55 11.11 -14.31
N GLY A 83 27.06 11.62 -15.43
CA GLY A 83 27.38 11.12 -16.77
C GLY A 83 26.25 10.31 -17.41
N ASP A 84 26.58 9.69 -18.53
CA ASP A 84 25.63 8.94 -19.34
C ASP A 84 25.36 7.55 -18.76
N VAL A 85 24.11 7.11 -18.84
CA VAL A 85 23.69 5.76 -18.46
C VAL A 85 22.85 5.15 -19.57
N ASN A 86 23.25 3.95 -20.00
CA ASN A 86 22.48 3.19 -20.97
C ASN A 86 21.46 2.28 -20.26
N ASN A 87 20.25 2.19 -20.80
CA ASN A 87 19.21 1.26 -20.36
C ASN A 87 18.74 1.44 -18.90
N ARG A 88 19.04 2.58 -18.26
CA ARG A 88 18.52 2.92 -16.92
C ARG A 88 17.54 4.07 -17.02
N ARG A 89 16.36 3.89 -16.39
CA ARG A 89 15.33 4.91 -16.26
C ARG A 89 14.66 4.77 -14.89
N GLY A 90 14.38 5.88 -14.24
CA GLY A 90 13.66 5.89 -12.97
C GLY A 90 14.38 6.62 -11.86
N THR A 91 13.91 6.40 -10.64
CA THR A 91 14.43 7.04 -9.42
C THR A 91 14.88 5.98 -8.44
N SER A 92 16.03 6.16 -7.83
CA SER A 92 16.54 5.39 -6.70
C SER A 92 16.67 6.29 -5.49
N ILE A 93 16.23 5.82 -4.34
CA ILE A 93 16.39 6.51 -3.07
C ILE A 93 17.04 5.54 -2.10
N ARG A 94 18.18 5.95 -1.52
CA ARG A 94 18.88 5.22 -0.47
C ARG A 94 19.00 6.11 0.74
N PHE A 95 18.66 5.61 1.91
CA PHE A 95 18.72 6.39 3.14
C PHE A 95 19.16 5.51 4.31
N HIS A 96 19.70 6.17 5.33
CA HIS A 96 20.06 5.58 6.61
C HIS A 96 19.35 6.34 7.73
N PRO A 97 18.57 5.67 8.60
CA PRO A 97 17.92 6.32 9.74
C PRO A 97 18.95 6.90 10.69
N ASP A 98 18.71 8.13 11.16
CA ASP A 98 19.65 8.83 12.06
C ASP A 98 19.79 8.09 13.41
N PRO A 99 20.99 7.61 13.76
CA PRO A 99 21.21 6.91 15.00
C PRO A 99 21.08 7.80 16.25
N GLU A 100 21.11 9.13 16.10
CA GLU A 100 20.83 10.06 17.20
C GLU A 100 19.34 10.07 17.54
N ILE A 101 18.46 9.82 16.56
CA ILE A 101 17.01 9.78 16.75
C ILE A 101 16.55 8.37 17.12
N PHE A 102 16.98 7.37 16.36
CA PHE A 102 16.48 5.99 16.47
C PHE A 102 17.35 5.10 17.37
N GLY A 103 18.55 5.57 17.73
CA GLY A 103 19.53 4.81 18.48
C GLY A 103 20.42 3.91 17.59
N LYS A 104 21.67 3.69 17.99
CA LYS A 104 22.68 2.96 17.22
C LYS A 104 22.33 1.49 16.93
N LYS A 105 21.41 0.91 17.70
CA LYS A 105 20.96 -0.48 17.56
C LYS A 105 19.69 -0.62 16.73
N ALA A 106 19.08 0.49 16.30
CA ALA A 106 17.88 0.44 15.47
C ALA A 106 18.16 -0.31 14.16
N ARG A 107 17.25 -1.17 13.78
CA ARG A 107 17.29 -1.94 12.52
C ARG A 107 15.91 -2.01 11.93
N PHE A 108 15.83 -2.00 10.62
CA PHE A 108 14.60 -2.34 9.94
C PHE A 108 14.21 -3.78 10.24
N LYS A 109 12.91 -4.04 10.32
CA LYS A 109 12.36 -5.38 10.50
C LYS A 109 11.99 -5.96 9.12
N PRO A 110 12.77 -6.93 8.60
CA PRO A 110 12.56 -7.45 7.25
C PRO A 110 11.14 -7.97 7.01
N ASN A 111 10.55 -8.69 7.96
CA ASN A 111 9.21 -9.23 7.86
C ASN A 111 8.12 -8.15 7.70
N ILE A 112 8.29 -6.98 8.30
CA ILE A 112 7.35 -5.86 8.14
C ILE A 112 7.49 -5.25 6.75
N LEU A 113 8.74 -4.99 6.30
CA LEU A 113 9.01 -4.42 4.99
C LEU A 113 8.63 -5.39 3.86
N PHE A 114 8.86 -6.68 4.06
CA PHE A 114 8.43 -7.74 3.13
C PHE A 114 6.93 -7.72 2.92
N ARG A 115 6.14 -7.71 4.01
CA ARG A 115 4.68 -7.61 3.94
C ARG A 115 4.22 -6.33 3.27
N MET A 116 4.87 -5.19 3.58
CA MET A 116 4.62 -3.92 2.91
C MET A 116 4.86 -3.99 1.40
N ALA A 117 6.02 -4.50 0.97
CA ALA A 117 6.37 -4.65 -0.44
C ALA A 117 5.34 -5.53 -1.18
N ARG A 118 5.02 -6.68 -0.59
CA ARG A 118 4.03 -7.60 -1.12
C ARG A 118 2.64 -6.97 -1.25
N SER A 119 2.19 -6.20 -0.24
CA SER A 119 0.89 -5.54 -0.30
C SER A 119 0.80 -4.53 -1.45
N LYS A 120 1.87 -3.81 -1.75
CA LYS A 120 1.87 -2.89 -2.89
C LYS A 120 1.72 -3.61 -4.23
N ALA A 121 2.25 -4.81 -4.37
CA ALA A 121 2.14 -5.58 -5.61
C ALA A 121 0.69 -6.03 -5.90
N TYR A 122 -0.06 -6.49 -4.90
CA TYR A 122 -1.45 -6.91 -5.13
C TYR A 122 -2.47 -5.74 -5.10
N LEU A 123 -2.14 -4.62 -4.46
CA LEU A 123 -2.97 -3.42 -4.49
C LEU A 123 -2.83 -2.63 -5.80
N TYR A 124 -1.71 -2.80 -6.50
CA TYR A 124 -1.47 -2.20 -7.81
C TYR A 124 -1.31 -3.30 -8.86
N LYS A 125 -2.41 -3.72 -9.46
CA LYS A 125 -2.44 -4.78 -10.49
C LYS A 125 -1.38 -4.58 -11.56
N GLY A 126 -0.61 -5.62 -11.84
CA GLY A 126 0.41 -5.63 -12.88
C GLY A 126 1.74 -4.98 -12.52
N VAL A 127 1.87 -4.36 -11.35
CA VAL A 127 3.16 -3.83 -10.87
C VAL A 127 4.02 -4.98 -10.37
N GLU A 128 5.26 -5.04 -10.84
CA GLU A 128 6.29 -5.93 -10.32
C GLU A 128 7.03 -5.24 -9.18
N ILE A 129 7.11 -5.88 -8.02
CA ILE A 129 7.89 -5.43 -6.86
C ILE A 129 8.95 -6.46 -6.56
N ARG A 130 10.20 -6.02 -6.50
CA ARG A 130 11.34 -6.85 -6.13
C ARG A 130 11.75 -6.55 -4.71
N TRP A 131 11.74 -7.58 -3.89
CA TRP A 131 12.22 -7.57 -2.52
C TRP A 131 13.59 -8.19 -2.42
N SER A 132 14.48 -7.57 -1.64
CA SER A 132 15.72 -8.21 -1.20
C SER A 132 16.17 -7.64 0.14
N CYS A 133 16.80 -8.46 0.96
CA CYS A 133 17.43 -8.02 2.21
C CYS A 133 18.70 -8.83 2.47
N ASP A 134 19.54 -8.32 3.37
CA ASP A 134 20.72 -9.02 3.84
C ASP A 134 20.31 -10.32 4.57
N PRO A 135 20.87 -11.48 4.20
CA PRO A 135 20.59 -12.75 4.86
C PRO A 135 20.77 -12.74 6.38
N GLU A 136 21.74 -11.97 6.89
CA GLU A 136 21.99 -11.86 8.33
C GLU A 136 20.83 -11.26 9.12
N LEU A 137 19.93 -10.51 8.46
CA LEU A 137 18.77 -9.88 9.09
C LEU A 137 17.58 -10.81 9.26
N VAL A 138 17.58 -11.99 8.63
CA VAL A 138 16.45 -12.94 8.62
C VAL A 138 16.82 -14.31 9.20
N VAL A 139 17.95 -14.43 9.89
CA VAL A 139 18.44 -15.69 10.46
C VAL A 139 17.41 -16.35 11.37
N ASP A 140 16.69 -15.58 12.16
CA ASP A 140 15.69 -16.08 13.13
C ASP A 140 14.26 -16.10 12.56
N ASP A 141 14.06 -15.64 11.33
CA ASP A 141 12.74 -15.56 10.68
C ASP A 141 12.70 -16.42 9.40
N GLN A 142 12.42 -17.70 9.57
CA GLN A 142 12.31 -18.67 8.46
C GLN A 142 11.16 -18.35 7.47
N LYS A 143 10.26 -17.42 7.80
CA LYS A 143 9.10 -17.08 6.96
C LYS A 143 9.39 -15.90 6.01
N THR A 144 10.44 -15.14 6.25
CA THR A 144 10.80 -13.99 5.42
C THR A 144 11.97 -14.38 4.50
N PRO A 145 11.75 -14.50 3.19
CA PRO A 145 12.82 -14.82 2.25
C PRO A 145 13.78 -13.65 2.10
N THR A 146 15.05 -13.96 1.78
CA THR A 146 16.07 -12.93 1.50
C THR A 146 15.84 -12.21 0.17
N SER A 147 15.14 -12.83 -0.78
CA SER A 147 14.73 -12.20 -2.04
C SER A 147 13.43 -12.83 -2.56
N GLU A 148 12.56 -12.01 -3.14
CA GLU A 148 11.33 -12.45 -3.82
C GLU A 148 10.89 -11.42 -4.86
N ILE A 149 10.20 -11.89 -5.89
CA ILE A 149 9.54 -11.05 -6.89
C ILE A 149 8.03 -11.22 -6.73
N PHE A 150 7.34 -10.11 -6.50
CA PHE A 150 5.89 -10.07 -6.39
C PHE A 150 5.29 -9.50 -7.66
N GLN A 151 4.34 -10.21 -8.22
CA GLN A 151 3.48 -9.73 -9.30
C GLN A 151 2.11 -10.41 -9.21
N TYR A 152 1.06 -9.61 -9.16
CA TYR A 152 -0.32 -10.05 -9.02
C TYR A 152 -1.18 -9.42 -10.13
N PRO A 153 -1.27 -10.04 -11.32
CA PRO A 153 -2.03 -9.48 -12.44
C PRO A 153 -3.51 -9.24 -12.14
N ASN A 154 -4.13 -10.13 -11.36
CA ASN A 154 -5.52 -10.01 -10.93
C ASN A 154 -5.67 -9.43 -9.51
N GLY A 155 -4.59 -8.86 -8.94
CA GLY A 155 -4.64 -8.13 -7.68
C GLY A 155 -5.00 -8.98 -6.47
N LEU A 156 -6.08 -8.60 -5.78
CA LEU A 156 -6.49 -9.24 -4.52
C LEU A 156 -6.90 -10.71 -4.70
N VAL A 157 -7.42 -11.08 -5.86
CA VAL A 157 -7.79 -12.47 -6.15
C VAL A 157 -6.55 -13.38 -6.19
N ASP A 158 -5.50 -12.94 -6.91
CA ASP A 158 -4.25 -13.70 -6.99
C ASP A 158 -3.57 -13.80 -5.62
N PHE A 159 -3.61 -12.72 -4.86
CA PHE A 159 -3.10 -12.72 -3.49
C PHE A 159 -3.84 -13.75 -2.63
N LEU A 160 -5.17 -13.70 -2.63
CA LEU A 160 -5.98 -14.61 -1.82
C LEU A 160 -5.84 -16.06 -2.28
N SER A 161 -5.78 -16.32 -3.59
CA SER A 161 -5.51 -17.64 -4.16
C SER A 161 -4.16 -18.21 -3.68
N LYS A 162 -3.11 -17.37 -3.64
CA LYS A 162 -1.79 -17.78 -3.16
C LYS A 162 -1.82 -18.12 -1.66
N GLU A 163 -2.49 -17.29 -0.85
CA GLU A 163 -2.63 -17.54 0.60
C GLU A 163 -3.42 -18.82 0.91
N LEU A 164 -4.40 -19.15 0.07
CA LEU A 164 -5.28 -20.30 0.25
C LEU A 164 -4.90 -21.52 -0.60
N SER A 165 -3.73 -21.51 -1.25
CA SER A 165 -3.32 -22.54 -2.21
C SER A 165 -3.30 -23.97 -1.65
N SER A 166 -3.23 -24.15 -0.33
CA SER A 166 -3.25 -25.43 0.37
C SER A 166 -4.56 -25.73 1.09
N ARG A 167 -5.58 -24.86 0.95
CA ARG A 167 -6.86 -24.98 1.67
C ARG A 167 -8.00 -25.20 0.68
N LEU A 168 -8.90 -26.11 1.02
CA LEU A 168 -10.18 -26.27 0.30
C LEU A 168 -11.07 -25.10 0.66
N ILE A 169 -11.78 -24.54 -0.33
CA ILE A 169 -12.70 -23.43 -0.12
C ILE A 169 -14.14 -23.84 -0.47
N ILE A 170 -15.10 -23.36 0.29
CA ILE A 170 -16.51 -23.59 0.05
C ILE A 170 -16.90 -22.92 -1.27
N GLY A 171 -17.52 -23.67 -2.17
CA GLY A 171 -17.94 -23.20 -3.49
C GLY A 171 -16.83 -23.19 -4.55
N GLU A 172 -15.63 -23.72 -4.24
CA GLU A 172 -14.49 -23.93 -5.16
C GLU A 172 -13.94 -22.65 -5.82
N GLN A 173 -14.52 -21.50 -5.56
CA GLN A 173 -14.13 -20.23 -6.17
C GLN A 173 -14.02 -19.12 -5.13
N ILE A 174 -13.04 -18.22 -5.35
CA ILE A 174 -12.95 -16.97 -4.61
C ILE A 174 -14.02 -16.02 -5.13
N PHE A 175 -14.91 -15.57 -4.26
CA PHE A 175 -15.83 -14.50 -4.59
C PHE A 175 -15.03 -13.18 -4.71
N SER A 176 -15.21 -12.47 -5.80
CA SER A 176 -14.51 -11.20 -6.02
C SER A 176 -15.37 -10.18 -6.72
N GLY A 177 -15.10 -8.92 -6.45
CA GLY A 177 -15.73 -7.78 -7.09
C GLY A 177 -14.75 -6.63 -7.27
N ASP A 178 -14.92 -5.92 -8.36
CA ASP A 178 -14.18 -4.71 -8.72
C ASP A 178 -15.17 -3.70 -9.28
N VAL A 179 -15.55 -2.73 -8.47
CA VAL A 179 -16.59 -1.75 -8.80
C VAL A 179 -15.98 -0.35 -8.78
N LYS A 180 -16.16 0.37 -9.87
CA LYS A 180 -15.85 1.80 -9.96
C LYS A 180 -17.13 2.58 -9.73
N ALA A 181 -17.18 3.38 -8.67
CA ALA A 181 -18.29 4.28 -8.40
C ALA A 181 -18.19 5.52 -9.30
N ASN A 182 -16.98 6.00 -9.57
CA ASN A 182 -16.66 7.09 -10.50
C ASN A 182 -15.18 6.97 -10.95
N GLU A 183 -14.64 7.99 -11.64
CA GLU A 183 -13.23 7.99 -12.10
C GLU A 183 -12.20 7.87 -10.97
N HIS A 184 -12.60 8.20 -9.75
CA HIS A 184 -11.70 8.35 -8.61
C HIS A 184 -12.01 7.39 -7.47
N GLU A 185 -13.18 6.77 -7.47
CA GLU A 185 -13.65 5.89 -6.41
C GLU A 185 -13.84 4.48 -6.93
N ARG A 186 -13.20 3.56 -6.25
CA ARG A 186 -13.19 2.16 -6.62
C ARG A 186 -13.16 1.30 -5.38
N ILE A 187 -13.92 0.23 -5.41
CA ILE A 187 -13.91 -0.82 -4.40
C ILE A 187 -13.50 -2.11 -5.07
N GLU A 188 -12.49 -2.76 -4.54
CA GLU A 188 -12.06 -4.09 -4.94
C GLU A 188 -12.04 -5.00 -3.72
N GLY A 189 -12.64 -6.17 -3.85
CA GLY A 189 -12.68 -7.16 -2.79
C GLY A 189 -12.51 -8.56 -3.30
N ALA A 190 -11.92 -9.43 -2.49
CA ALA A 190 -11.85 -10.86 -2.67
C ALA A 190 -12.16 -11.55 -1.34
N ILE A 191 -13.00 -12.56 -1.38
CA ILE A 191 -13.47 -13.30 -0.19
C ILE A 191 -13.50 -14.79 -0.52
N ALA A 192 -13.08 -15.61 0.43
CA ALA A 192 -13.23 -17.04 0.40
C ALA A 192 -13.53 -17.58 1.80
N TRP A 193 -14.23 -18.69 1.86
CA TRP A 193 -14.49 -19.44 3.09
C TRP A 193 -13.80 -20.78 2.99
N PRO A 194 -12.64 -20.97 3.65
CA PRO A 194 -12.00 -22.27 3.75
C PRO A 194 -12.91 -23.28 4.48
N ASP A 195 -12.90 -24.53 3.99
CA ASP A 195 -13.61 -25.66 4.60
C ASP A 195 -12.67 -26.39 5.58
N ASP A 196 -12.22 -25.67 6.57
CA ASP A 196 -11.37 -26.15 7.66
C ASP A 196 -11.69 -25.40 8.95
N ASN A 197 -11.03 -25.77 10.04
CA ASN A 197 -11.24 -25.16 11.35
C ASN A 197 -10.24 -24.06 11.67
N ASP A 198 -9.44 -23.61 10.68
CA ASP A 198 -8.50 -22.54 10.88
C ASP A 198 -9.20 -21.17 10.89
N ASP A 199 -8.65 -20.25 11.67
CA ASP A 199 -9.13 -18.87 11.69
C ASP A 199 -8.99 -18.23 10.31
N GLY A 200 -9.99 -17.45 9.95
CA GLY A 200 -9.94 -16.56 8.79
C GLY A 200 -9.04 -15.35 9.07
N PHE A 201 -8.89 -14.52 8.05
CA PHE A 201 -8.21 -13.23 8.21
C PHE A 201 -8.92 -12.13 7.42
N SER A 202 -8.75 -10.89 7.89
CA SER A 202 -9.22 -9.70 7.17
C SER A 202 -8.04 -8.76 6.91
N SER A 203 -7.82 -8.44 5.64
CA SER A 203 -6.81 -7.48 5.18
C SER A 203 -7.51 -6.35 4.46
N THR A 204 -7.63 -5.20 5.11
CA THR A 204 -8.36 -4.06 4.57
C THR A 204 -7.46 -2.86 4.32
N TYR A 205 -7.77 -2.11 3.27
CA TYR A 205 -6.97 -0.99 2.78
C TYR A 205 -7.83 0.17 2.34
N CYS A 206 -7.35 1.39 2.59
CA CYS A 206 -7.88 2.61 1.99
C CYS A 206 -6.75 3.39 1.32
N ASN A 207 -6.89 3.68 0.02
CA ASN A 207 -5.84 4.33 -0.79
C ASN A 207 -4.48 3.65 -0.59
N THR A 208 -4.47 2.32 -0.56
CA THR A 208 -3.30 1.44 -0.31
C THR A 208 -2.67 1.52 1.08
N ILE A 209 -3.26 2.24 2.00
CA ILE A 209 -2.85 2.26 3.41
C ILE A 209 -3.56 1.11 4.12
N PRO A 210 -2.83 0.24 4.84
CA PRO A 210 -3.46 -0.82 5.61
C PRO A 210 -4.28 -0.23 6.78
N THR A 211 -5.54 -0.67 6.87
CA THR A 211 -6.44 -0.29 7.96
C THR A 211 -6.58 -1.46 8.93
N ILE A 212 -5.53 -1.67 9.72
CA ILE A 212 -5.40 -2.85 10.61
C ILE A 212 -6.49 -2.94 11.68
N SER A 213 -7.12 -1.82 12.01
CA SER A 213 -8.27 -1.72 12.92
C SER A 213 -9.60 -1.64 12.16
N GLY A 214 -9.61 -2.00 10.87
CA GLY A 214 -10.80 -1.99 10.02
C GLY A 214 -11.37 -0.60 9.76
N GLY A 215 -12.69 -0.49 9.79
CA GLY A 215 -13.38 0.79 9.63
C GLY A 215 -14.71 0.69 8.87
N SER A 216 -15.21 1.85 8.39
CA SER A 216 -16.49 1.97 7.71
C SER A 216 -16.60 1.05 6.47
N HIS A 217 -15.55 0.94 5.66
CA HIS A 217 -15.53 0.05 4.48
C HIS A 217 -15.69 -1.44 4.84
N GLU A 218 -15.10 -1.90 5.94
CA GLU A 218 -15.31 -3.27 6.42
C GLU A 218 -16.73 -3.48 6.93
N SER A 219 -17.27 -2.50 7.67
CA SER A 219 -18.66 -2.52 8.12
C SER A 219 -19.64 -2.55 6.94
N GLY A 220 -19.36 -1.77 5.89
CA GLY A 220 -20.12 -1.79 4.64
C GLY A 220 -20.09 -3.14 3.94
N LEU A 221 -18.92 -3.79 3.85
CA LEU A 221 -18.79 -5.14 3.28
C LEU A 221 -19.64 -6.15 4.06
N ARG A 222 -19.57 -6.15 5.39
CA ARG A 222 -20.34 -7.04 6.27
C ARG A 222 -21.87 -6.85 6.04
N ALA A 223 -22.31 -5.61 5.98
CA ALA A 223 -23.72 -5.29 5.73
C ALA A 223 -24.16 -5.72 4.33
N ALA A 224 -23.33 -5.49 3.31
CA ALA A 224 -23.62 -5.87 1.93
C ALA A 224 -23.71 -7.39 1.76
N LEU A 225 -22.80 -8.15 2.34
CA LEU A 225 -22.83 -9.62 2.33
C LEU A 225 -24.11 -10.15 2.99
N MET A 226 -24.46 -9.66 4.17
CA MET A 226 -25.69 -10.04 4.85
C MET A 226 -26.92 -9.75 4.01
N LYS A 227 -27.00 -8.55 3.42
CA LYS A 227 -28.10 -8.15 2.54
C LYS A 227 -28.22 -9.07 1.32
N SER A 228 -27.09 -9.37 0.69
CA SER A 228 -27.04 -10.23 -0.51
C SER A 228 -27.46 -11.66 -0.20
N ILE A 229 -27.00 -12.24 0.91
CA ILE A 229 -27.38 -13.61 1.33
C ILE A 229 -28.87 -13.68 1.64
N ARG A 230 -29.42 -12.67 2.33
CA ARG A 230 -30.87 -12.62 2.60
C ARG A 230 -31.69 -12.52 1.31
N ALA A 231 -31.29 -11.65 0.39
CA ALA A 231 -31.96 -11.51 -0.90
C ALA A 231 -31.90 -12.82 -1.71
N TYR A 232 -30.76 -13.50 -1.72
CA TYR A 232 -30.64 -14.82 -2.35
C TYR A 232 -31.54 -15.86 -1.68
N ALA A 233 -31.61 -15.87 -0.37
CA ALA A 233 -32.47 -16.80 0.38
C ALA A 233 -33.96 -16.59 0.09
N GLU A 234 -34.40 -15.34 -0.11
CA GLU A 234 -35.76 -15.01 -0.55
C GLU A 234 -36.02 -15.58 -1.94
N LEU A 235 -35.14 -15.31 -2.89
CA LEU A 235 -35.24 -15.82 -4.27
C LEU A 235 -35.24 -17.34 -4.34
N SER A 236 -34.50 -18.01 -3.47
CA SER A 236 -34.33 -19.46 -3.43
C SER A 236 -35.35 -20.16 -2.51
N GLY A 237 -36.24 -19.46 -1.84
CA GLY A 237 -37.26 -20.03 -0.95
C GLY A 237 -36.72 -20.63 0.35
N ILE A 238 -35.49 -20.24 0.76
CA ILE A 238 -34.81 -20.76 1.96
C ILE A 238 -34.71 -19.74 3.10
N THR A 239 -35.53 -18.72 3.12
CA THR A 239 -35.53 -17.59 4.08
C THR A 239 -35.47 -18.04 5.54
N LYS A 240 -36.17 -19.15 5.87
CA LYS A 240 -36.14 -19.69 7.24
C LYS A 240 -34.76 -20.12 7.71
N ARG A 241 -33.87 -20.59 6.80
CA ARG A 241 -32.52 -21.05 7.13
C ARG A 241 -31.60 -19.88 7.52
N VAL A 242 -31.84 -18.69 6.98
CA VAL A 242 -30.98 -17.51 7.20
C VAL A 242 -31.62 -16.50 8.15
N SER A 243 -32.80 -16.79 8.72
CA SER A 243 -33.55 -15.84 9.54
C SER A 243 -32.84 -15.37 10.81
N GLN A 244 -32.01 -16.23 11.39
CA GLN A 244 -31.23 -15.94 12.60
C GLN A 244 -29.74 -15.66 12.30
N MET A 245 -29.32 -15.72 11.03
CA MET A 245 -27.93 -15.48 10.63
C MET A 245 -27.54 -14.04 10.89
N THR A 246 -26.38 -13.86 11.47
CA THR A 246 -25.73 -12.56 11.72
C THR A 246 -24.59 -12.30 10.74
N ALA A 247 -24.10 -11.07 10.67
CA ALA A 247 -22.93 -10.75 9.87
C ALA A 247 -21.67 -11.45 10.41
N ASP A 248 -21.60 -11.70 11.71
CA ASP A 248 -20.46 -12.41 12.31
C ASP A 248 -20.44 -13.89 11.90
N ASP A 249 -21.61 -14.53 11.77
CA ASP A 249 -21.68 -15.91 11.26
C ASP A 249 -21.11 -16.02 9.84
N ILE A 250 -21.33 -15.00 9.00
CA ILE A 250 -20.79 -14.95 7.63
C ILE A 250 -19.27 -14.74 7.64
N MET A 251 -18.79 -13.92 8.56
CA MET A 251 -17.38 -13.53 8.62
C MET A 251 -16.50 -14.53 9.36
N THR A 252 -17.11 -15.41 10.17
CA THR A 252 -16.38 -16.46 10.88
C THR A 252 -15.69 -17.41 9.88
N GLY A 253 -14.38 -17.57 10.03
CA GLY A 253 -13.54 -18.38 9.13
C GLY A 253 -13.33 -17.76 7.73
N ALA A 254 -13.92 -16.62 7.42
CA ALA A 254 -13.73 -15.96 6.14
C ALA A 254 -12.31 -15.38 5.98
N CYS A 255 -11.72 -15.60 4.82
CA CYS A 255 -10.49 -14.93 4.39
C CYS A 255 -10.85 -13.78 3.45
N VAL A 256 -10.60 -12.56 3.89
CA VAL A 256 -11.04 -11.33 3.24
C VAL A 256 -9.85 -10.46 2.84
N SER A 257 -9.89 -9.94 1.64
CA SER A 257 -9.04 -8.83 1.20
C SER A 257 -9.92 -7.76 0.57
N LEU A 258 -9.89 -6.53 1.13
CA LEU A 258 -10.73 -5.41 0.71
C LEU A 258 -9.87 -4.17 0.50
N SER A 259 -10.01 -3.51 -0.63
CA SER A 259 -9.34 -2.24 -0.94
C SER A 259 -10.35 -1.22 -1.45
N VAL A 260 -10.38 -0.07 -0.81
CA VAL A 260 -11.17 1.08 -1.27
C VAL A 260 -10.24 2.20 -1.71
N PHE A 261 -10.59 2.85 -2.83
CA PHE A 261 -9.97 4.09 -3.28
C PHE A 261 -11.03 5.17 -3.21
N MET A 262 -10.72 6.25 -2.52
CA MET A 262 -11.65 7.37 -2.33
C MET A 262 -10.93 8.69 -2.18
N ARG A 263 -11.63 9.78 -2.46
CA ARG A 263 -11.13 11.14 -2.20
C ARG A 263 -11.21 11.44 -0.70
N ASP A 264 -10.25 12.19 -0.21
CA ASP A 264 -10.23 12.77 1.14
C ASP A 264 -10.65 11.80 2.28
N PRO A 265 -10.07 10.58 2.34
CA PRO A 265 -10.43 9.63 3.36
C PRO A 265 -10.12 10.17 4.75
N GLN A 266 -11.05 9.97 5.67
CA GLN A 266 -10.88 10.33 7.06
C GLN A 266 -10.50 9.10 7.88
N PHE A 267 -9.46 9.24 8.70
CA PHE A 267 -8.96 8.17 9.54
C PHE A 267 -9.04 8.56 11.02
N GLN A 268 -9.21 7.56 11.85
CA GLN A 268 -9.05 7.73 13.29
C GLN A 268 -7.56 7.78 13.63
N GLY A 269 -7.07 8.99 13.93
CA GLY A 269 -5.66 9.21 14.31
C GLY A 269 -4.68 9.28 13.13
N GLN A 270 -3.46 9.69 13.44
CA GLN A 270 -2.39 9.94 12.47
C GLN A 270 -1.79 8.67 11.88
N THR A 271 -1.88 7.54 12.58
CA THR A 271 -1.41 6.22 12.12
C THR A 271 -2.27 5.62 11.00
N LYS A 272 -3.48 6.18 10.78
CA LYS A 272 -4.42 5.79 9.71
C LYS A 272 -4.87 4.33 9.79
N GLU A 273 -4.89 3.77 10.98
CA GLU A 273 -5.21 2.35 11.20
C GLU A 273 -6.69 2.02 11.03
N ARG A 274 -7.58 3.02 11.14
CA ARG A 274 -9.02 2.84 11.02
C ARG A 274 -9.63 3.90 10.12
N LEU A 275 -10.37 3.47 9.11
CA LEU A 275 -11.15 4.36 8.23
C LEU A 275 -12.46 4.72 8.92
N VAL A 276 -12.80 6.03 8.94
CA VAL A 276 -14.02 6.54 9.55
C VAL A 276 -14.91 7.34 8.58
N SER A 277 -14.53 7.41 7.30
CA SER A 277 -15.35 8.05 6.25
C SER A 277 -16.70 7.33 6.12
N PRO A 278 -17.84 8.02 6.34
CA PRO A 278 -19.18 7.40 6.22
C PRO A 278 -19.47 6.89 4.81
N GLU A 279 -18.91 7.54 3.80
CA GLU A 279 -19.10 7.24 2.38
C GLU A 279 -18.55 5.85 1.98
N ALA A 280 -17.67 5.29 2.81
CA ALA A 280 -17.10 3.96 2.60
C ALA A 280 -17.94 2.82 3.21
N SER A 281 -19.11 3.13 3.79
CA SER A 281 -19.99 2.18 4.46
C SER A 281 -21.07 1.61 3.55
#